data_d9b590f34885e2ae8356bf8c41b20fdb
#
_entry.id   d9b590f34885e2ae8356bf8c41b20fdb
#
_cell.length_a   1.000
_cell.length_b   1.000
_cell.length_c   1.000
_cell.angle_alpha   90.00
_cell.angle_beta   90.00
_cell.angle_gamma   90.00
#
_symmetry.space_group_name_H-M   'P 1'
#
loop_
_entity.id
_entity.type
_entity.pdbx_description
1 polymer ?
#
loop_
_entity_poly.entity_id
_entity_poly.type
_entity_poly.pdbx_seq_one_letter_code
_entity_poly.pdbx_strand_id
1 'polypeptide(L)'
;MTLTRKQEEGLRRAVEGYKIGEPYVCISGYAGSGKSTLVKFIVAALGLDPEFDVCYVAYTGKAATVLRQKGCANAMTAHKLLYWASRGPTGKYTYKPRPSIEYKVIIVDEVSMLPATMWQRLLSHKKFIIALGDPGQLPPVVASEDNHVLDNPHVFLDEIMRQALDSEIIRLSMHIREGRPLSAYQAEGAQVQIYKPNDFTIGMCNWADQIICSTNDKRVAINKLVRENKGFPDYPVEGDRIISLSNHWEFFSNSGTWPLTNGAIGTLGYNYFEKVYPPRFIHEGKINILYANMAFEDDVFTMIPIDYQYFQTGVPALTPTELYRLSRSKVDFEAPYDFTYGYCITCHKSQGSQWDKVLFVEEGFPYERKLRTQLLYTAATRAAEKLVIIRKD
;
A
#
# COMPACT_ATOMS: atom_id res chain seq x y z
N MET A 1 21.63 21.16 -3.85
CA MET A 1 20.57 20.73 -4.77
C MET A 1 19.73 21.95 -5.08
N THR A 2 19.53 22.29 -6.34
CA THR A 2 18.77 23.50 -6.74
C THR A 2 17.33 23.07 -7.06
N LEU A 3 16.37 23.77 -6.51
CA LEU A 3 14.94 23.53 -6.81
C LEU A 3 14.63 23.97 -8.23
N THR A 4 13.67 23.31 -8.87
CA THR A 4 13.10 23.78 -10.13
C THR A 4 12.18 24.97 -9.87
N ARG A 5 11.82 25.73 -10.91
CA ARG A 5 10.90 26.87 -10.79
C ARG A 5 9.57 26.47 -10.14
N LYS A 6 9.01 25.32 -10.51
CA LYS A 6 7.76 24.81 -9.94
C LYS A 6 7.92 24.34 -8.50
N GLN A 7 9.07 23.80 -8.14
CA GLN A 7 9.37 23.45 -6.74
C GLN A 7 9.55 24.71 -5.90
N GLU A 8 10.19 25.78 -6.39
CA GLU A 8 10.29 27.07 -5.71
C GLU A 8 8.91 27.70 -5.49
N GLU A 9 8.02 27.62 -6.48
CA GLU A 9 6.63 28.04 -6.35
C GLU A 9 5.92 27.25 -5.24
N GLY A 10 6.08 25.92 -5.21
CA GLY A 10 5.54 25.05 -4.17
C GLY A 10 6.05 25.36 -2.78
N LEU A 11 7.36 25.60 -2.64
CA LEU A 11 7.97 26.02 -1.39
C LEU A 11 7.37 27.34 -0.88
N ARG A 12 7.35 28.36 -1.73
CA ARG A 12 6.79 29.67 -1.39
C ARG A 12 5.33 29.56 -0.98
N ARG A 13 4.52 28.84 -1.76
CA ARG A 13 3.08 28.66 -1.52
C ARG A 13 2.79 27.95 -0.19
N ALA A 14 3.57 26.92 0.14
CA ALA A 14 3.43 26.20 1.42
C ALA A 14 3.81 27.09 2.62
N VAL A 15 4.91 27.86 2.51
CA VAL A 15 5.35 28.79 3.57
C VAL A 15 4.33 29.92 3.78
N GLU A 16 3.79 30.46 2.70
CA GLU A 16 2.76 31.51 2.76
C GLU A 16 1.49 30.98 3.42
N GLY A 17 0.96 29.83 2.95
CA GLY A 17 -0.25 29.21 3.50
C GLY A 17 -0.13 28.92 5.01
N TYR A 18 1.04 28.43 5.45
CA TYR A 18 1.31 28.24 6.89
C TYR A 18 1.24 29.54 7.68
N LYS A 19 1.87 30.62 7.17
CA LYS A 19 1.93 31.93 7.84
C LYS A 19 0.56 32.62 7.97
N ILE A 20 -0.30 32.46 6.96
CA ILE A 20 -1.64 33.06 6.98
C ILE A 20 -2.70 32.17 7.62
N GLY A 21 -2.31 30.97 8.09
CA GLY A 21 -3.20 30.05 8.79
C GLY A 21 -4.19 29.31 7.89
N GLU A 22 -3.83 29.06 6.63
CA GLU A 22 -4.64 28.19 5.77
C GLU A 22 -4.74 26.77 6.36
N PRO A 23 -5.84 26.04 6.10
CA PRO A 23 -5.99 24.70 6.62
C PRO A 23 -5.06 23.70 5.93
N TYR A 24 -4.77 23.89 4.64
CA TYR A 24 -3.88 23.01 3.88
C TYR A 24 -3.32 23.66 2.62
N VAL A 25 -2.22 23.12 2.14
CA VAL A 25 -1.71 23.34 0.80
C VAL A 25 -1.56 21.98 0.09
N CYS A 26 -2.16 21.87 -1.11
CA CYS A 26 -2.03 20.70 -1.97
C CYS A 26 -0.95 20.94 -3.01
N ILE A 27 0.06 20.09 -3.02
CA ILE A 27 1.14 20.02 -4.02
C ILE A 27 1.02 18.70 -4.75
N SER A 28 0.47 18.75 -5.95
CA SER A 28 0.39 17.58 -6.81
C SER A 28 1.55 17.52 -7.80
N GLY A 29 1.79 16.35 -8.35
CA GLY A 29 2.83 16.17 -9.36
C GLY A 29 3.04 14.71 -9.69
N TYR A 30 3.64 14.48 -10.85
CA TYR A 30 3.87 13.13 -11.35
C TYR A 30 5.04 12.42 -10.68
N ALA A 31 5.19 11.12 -10.95
CA ALA A 31 6.38 10.37 -10.55
C ALA A 31 7.65 11.05 -11.11
N GLY A 32 8.69 11.16 -10.28
CA GLY A 32 9.93 11.83 -10.66
C GLY A 32 9.91 13.36 -10.60
N SER A 33 8.82 14.02 -10.20
CA SER A 33 8.75 15.49 -10.06
C SER A 33 9.39 16.03 -8.77
N GLY A 34 9.86 15.16 -7.86
CA GLY A 34 10.56 15.55 -6.64
C GLY A 34 9.69 16.03 -5.49
N LYS A 35 8.41 15.62 -5.41
CA LYS A 35 7.50 15.95 -4.29
C LYS A 35 8.10 15.73 -2.92
N SER A 36 8.61 14.52 -2.67
CA SER A 36 9.19 14.14 -1.37
C SER A 36 10.45 14.94 -1.03
N THR A 37 11.22 15.34 -2.04
CA THR A 37 12.38 16.22 -1.86
C THR A 37 11.94 17.61 -1.45
N LEU A 38 10.93 18.17 -2.12
CA LEU A 38 10.40 19.49 -1.84
C LEU A 38 9.91 19.63 -0.39
N VAL A 39 9.30 18.59 0.15
CA VAL A 39 8.83 18.57 1.56
C VAL A 39 9.96 18.87 2.55
N LYS A 40 11.16 18.32 2.33
CA LYS A 40 12.31 18.58 3.22
C LYS A 40 12.69 20.08 3.22
N PHE A 41 12.63 20.73 2.07
CA PHE A 41 12.87 22.18 1.97
C PHE A 41 11.77 22.99 2.64
N ILE A 42 10.50 22.55 2.52
CA ILE A 42 9.38 23.24 3.18
C ILE A 42 9.52 23.16 4.70
N VAL A 43 9.77 21.98 5.26
CA VAL A 43 9.95 21.79 6.70
C VAL A 43 11.10 22.65 7.23
N ALA A 44 12.22 22.66 6.52
CA ALA A 44 13.38 23.51 6.88
C ALA A 44 13.04 25.02 6.80
N ALA A 45 12.34 25.46 5.76
CA ALA A 45 11.97 26.87 5.58
C ALA A 45 10.93 27.35 6.62
N LEU A 46 10.14 26.43 7.15
CA LEU A 46 9.20 26.73 8.24
C LEU A 46 9.88 26.76 9.62
N GLY A 47 11.17 26.38 9.73
CA GLY A 47 11.89 26.31 10.99
C GLY A 47 11.34 25.25 11.95
N LEU A 48 10.76 24.18 11.42
CA LEU A 48 10.14 23.11 12.18
C LEU A 48 11.14 21.98 12.45
N ASP A 49 11.02 21.38 13.63
CA ASP A 49 11.74 20.17 13.97
C ASP A 49 11.03 18.95 13.32
N PRO A 50 11.72 18.21 12.41
CA PRO A 50 11.11 17.08 11.73
C PRO A 50 10.66 15.94 12.66
N GLU A 51 11.27 15.82 13.85
CA GLU A 51 10.96 14.75 14.81
C GLU A 51 9.84 15.13 15.79
N PHE A 52 9.68 16.41 16.12
CA PHE A 52 8.69 16.84 17.12
C PHE A 52 7.52 17.59 16.53
N ASP A 53 7.74 18.41 15.52
CA ASP A 53 6.72 19.30 14.97
C ASP A 53 5.96 18.70 13.79
N VAL A 54 6.52 17.68 13.10
CA VAL A 54 6.01 17.16 11.83
C VAL A 54 5.59 15.71 11.96
N CYS A 55 4.41 15.37 11.44
CA CYS A 55 3.95 14.01 11.27
C CYS A 55 3.78 13.70 9.78
N TYR A 56 4.36 12.60 9.33
CA TYR A 56 4.15 12.08 7.99
C TYR A 56 3.05 11.03 8.00
N VAL A 57 2.09 11.17 7.11
CA VAL A 57 0.88 10.33 7.08
C VAL A 57 0.72 9.67 5.73
N ALA A 58 0.51 8.36 5.75
CA ALA A 58 0.11 7.58 4.58
C ALA A 58 -1.21 6.84 4.86
N TYR A 59 -1.92 6.45 3.83
CA TYR A 59 -3.16 5.68 4.01
C TYR A 59 -2.87 4.24 4.40
N THR A 60 -1.87 3.60 3.79
CA THR A 60 -1.52 2.19 4.05
C THR A 60 -0.34 2.06 5.00
N GLY A 61 -0.28 0.93 5.71
CA GLY A 61 0.84 0.64 6.60
C GLY A 61 2.16 0.48 5.86
N LYS A 62 2.15 -0.17 4.69
CA LYS A 62 3.36 -0.32 3.85
C LYS A 62 3.90 1.04 3.41
N ALA A 63 3.04 1.96 2.98
CA ALA A 63 3.49 3.31 2.62
C ALA A 63 4.09 4.07 3.82
N ALA A 64 3.50 3.94 5.02
CA ALA A 64 4.07 4.51 6.24
C ALA A 64 5.44 3.88 6.58
N THR A 65 5.62 2.58 6.37
CA THR A 65 6.91 1.89 6.52
C THR A 65 7.97 2.47 5.55
N VAL A 66 7.61 2.61 4.27
CA VAL A 66 8.50 3.21 3.26
C VAL A 66 8.92 4.64 3.64
N LEU A 67 8.00 5.44 4.18
CA LEU A 67 8.34 6.79 4.67
C LEU A 67 9.34 6.74 5.82
N ARG A 68 9.20 5.81 6.76
CA ARG A 68 10.18 5.62 7.87
C ARG A 68 11.55 5.24 7.34
N GLN A 69 11.63 4.29 6.41
CA GLN A 69 12.89 3.88 5.77
C GLN A 69 13.58 5.05 5.05
N LYS A 70 12.81 6.02 4.55
CA LYS A 70 13.33 7.27 3.94
C LYS A 70 13.69 8.35 4.97
N GLY A 71 13.67 8.03 6.28
CA GLY A 71 14.08 8.93 7.36
C GLY A 71 12.96 9.80 7.94
N CYS A 72 11.69 9.49 7.64
CA CYS A 72 10.54 10.17 8.25
C CYS A 72 10.16 9.44 9.56
N ALA A 73 10.86 9.72 10.66
CA ALA A 73 10.74 8.99 11.93
C ALA A 73 9.28 8.89 12.45
N ASN A 74 8.52 9.97 12.33
CA ASN A 74 7.11 10.06 12.76
C ASN A 74 6.11 9.62 11.69
N ALA A 75 6.53 8.84 10.70
CA ALA A 75 5.60 8.35 9.70
C ALA A 75 4.65 7.32 10.30
N MET A 76 3.36 7.51 10.05
CA MET A 76 2.31 6.60 10.50
C MET A 76 1.12 6.60 9.53
N THR A 77 0.17 5.70 9.74
CA THR A 77 -1.05 5.72 8.94
C THR A 77 -2.03 6.77 9.45
N ALA A 78 -2.90 7.22 8.55
CA ALA A 78 -4.00 8.13 8.89
C ALA A 78 -4.88 7.58 10.02
N HIS A 79 -5.16 6.27 10.00
CA HIS A 79 -5.91 5.61 11.07
C HIS A 79 -5.21 5.76 12.44
N LYS A 80 -3.90 5.49 12.52
CA LYS A 80 -3.14 5.60 13.76
C LYS A 80 -3.08 7.02 14.28
N LEU A 81 -3.01 8.02 13.39
CA LEU A 81 -3.02 9.43 13.77
C LEU A 81 -4.38 9.88 14.30
N LEU A 82 -5.48 9.46 13.66
CA LEU A 82 -6.83 9.97 13.89
C LEU A 82 -7.61 9.21 14.96
N TYR A 83 -7.25 7.95 15.23
CA TYR A 83 -8.05 7.08 16.09
C TYR A 83 -7.20 6.32 17.10
N TRP A 84 -7.80 6.04 18.24
CA TRP A 84 -7.41 4.93 19.08
C TRP A 84 -8.15 3.70 18.57
N ALA A 85 -7.40 2.69 18.17
CA ALA A 85 -7.94 1.41 17.74
C ALA A 85 -7.92 0.44 18.93
N SER A 86 -8.98 -0.32 19.12
CA SER A 86 -9.05 -1.40 20.08
C SER A 86 -9.64 -2.62 19.40
N ARG A 87 -8.93 -3.74 19.46
CA ARG A 87 -9.38 -5.01 18.89
C ARG A 87 -10.28 -5.71 19.90
N GLY A 88 -11.52 -5.93 19.50
CA GLY A 88 -12.47 -6.70 20.33
C GLY A 88 -12.17 -8.20 20.29
N PRO A 89 -12.79 -8.98 21.19
CA PRO A 89 -12.58 -10.43 21.27
C PRO A 89 -12.93 -11.20 20.00
N THR A 90 -13.77 -10.63 19.13
CA THR A 90 -14.16 -11.19 17.82
C THR A 90 -13.19 -10.83 16.70
N GLY A 91 -12.05 -10.21 17.01
CA GLY A 91 -11.10 -9.72 16.01
C GLY A 91 -11.48 -8.40 15.32
N LYS A 92 -12.70 -7.90 15.54
CA LYS A 92 -13.14 -6.62 14.98
C LYS A 92 -12.56 -5.44 15.72
N TYR A 93 -12.12 -4.43 14.98
CA TYR A 93 -11.63 -3.17 15.53
C TYR A 93 -12.77 -2.20 15.82
N THR A 94 -12.70 -1.54 16.95
CA THR A 94 -13.46 -0.34 17.26
C THR A 94 -12.52 0.86 17.21
N TYR A 95 -12.97 1.93 16.59
CA TYR A 95 -12.17 3.15 16.40
C TYR A 95 -12.78 4.29 17.20
N LYS A 96 -12.05 4.75 18.21
CA LYS A 96 -12.43 5.93 18.98
C LYS A 96 -11.62 7.13 18.48
N PRO A 97 -12.27 8.20 18.00
CA PRO A 97 -11.56 9.38 17.53
C PRO A 97 -10.63 9.99 18.58
N ARG A 98 -9.42 10.37 18.18
CA ARG A 98 -8.52 11.16 19.02
C ARG A 98 -9.04 12.59 19.12
N PRO A 99 -9.05 13.21 20.30
CA PRO A 99 -9.55 14.57 20.47
C PRO A 99 -8.58 15.64 19.93
N SER A 100 -7.30 15.35 19.93
CA SER A 100 -6.25 16.29 19.50
C SER A 100 -5.09 15.57 18.82
N ILE A 101 -4.34 16.32 18.03
CA ILE A 101 -3.07 15.93 17.42
C ILE A 101 -2.00 16.90 17.92
N GLU A 102 -0.86 16.39 18.40
CA GLU A 102 0.19 17.20 19.00
C GLU A 102 1.08 17.92 17.99
N TYR A 103 1.24 17.34 16.78
CA TYR A 103 2.06 17.90 15.72
C TYR A 103 1.55 19.26 15.22
N LYS A 104 2.46 20.13 14.80
CA LYS A 104 2.15 21.44 14.20
C LYS A 104 1.76 21.31 12.73
N VAL A 105 2.46 20.43 12.00
CA VAL A 105 2.26 20.18 10.57
C VAL A 105 2.05 18.70 10.30
N ILE A 106 1.08 18.40 9.44
CA ILE A 106 0.78 17.05 8.97
C ILE A 106 1.10 16.99 7.48
N ILE A 107 1.99 16.10 7.08
CA ILE A 107 2.32 15.85 5.67
C ILE A 107 1.62 14.57 5.25
N VAL A 108 0.64 14.68 4.36
CA VAL A 108 -0.11 13.53 3.83
C VAL A 108 0.48 13.13 2.49
N ASP A 109 1.10 11.97 2.43
CA ASP A 109 1.59 11.39 1.16
C ASP A 109 0.51 10.51 0.52
N GLU A 110 0.49 10.49 -0.82
CA GLU A 110 -0.53 9.77 -1.61
C GLU A 110 -1.96 10.13 -1.18
N VAL A 111 -2.26 11.44 -1.07
CA VAL A 111 -3.54 11.94 -0.55
C VAL A 111 -4.76 11.41 -1.30
N SER A 112 -4.61 11.04 -2.58
CA SER A 112 -5.69 10.41 -3.37
C SER A 112 -6.23 9.13 -2.77
N MET A 113 -5.43 8.39 -2.01
CA MET A 113 -5.88 7.15 -1.35
C MET A 113 -6.68 7.41 -0.07
N LEU A 114 -6.63 8.61 0.49
CA LEU A 114 -7.25 8.92 1.77
C LEU A 114 -8.76 9.12 1.59
N PRO A 115 -9.65 8.37 2.28
CA PRO A 115 -11.09 8.59 2.19
C PRO A 115 -11.52 9.99 2.60
N ALA A 116 -12.54 10.52 1.95
CA ALA A 116 -13.08 11.86 2.22
C ALA A 116 -13.40 12.08 3.70
N THR A 117 -13.95 11.08 4.38
CA THR A 117 -14.27 11.11 5.81
C THR A 117 -13.03 11.31 6.67
N MET A 118 -11.91 10.67 6.33
CA MET A 118 -10.64 10.83 7.03
C MET A 118 -10.00 12.20 6.72
N TRP A 119 -10.11 12.65 5.48
CA TRP A 119 -9.65 13.99 5.10
C TRP A 119 -10.37 15.08 5.91
N GLN A 120 -11.70 15.04 5.98
CA GLN A 120 -12.49 15.96 6.80
C GLN A 120 -12.10 15.86 8.28
N ARG A 121 -11.80 14.66 8.75
CA ARG A 121 -11.34 14.46 10.12
C ARG A 121 -9.98 15.09 10.37
N LEU A 122 -9.03 14.98 9.44
CA LEU A 122 -7.74 15.68 9.54
C LEU A 122 -7.93 17.20 9.63
N LEU A 123 -8.75 17.77 8.75
CA LEU A 123 -9.07 19.22 8.75
C LEU A 123 -9.68 19.67 10.07
N SER A 124 -10.53 18.85 10.71
CA SER A 124 -11.17 19.19 11.99
C SER A 124 -10.19 19.42 13.15
N HIS A 125 -8.96 18.87 13.05
CA HIS A 125 -7.91 19.10 14.04
C HIS A 125 -7.22 20.46 13.93
N LYS A 126 -7.53 21.26 12.91
CA LYS A 126 -7.01 22.62 12.70
C LYS A 126 -5.48 22.71 12.73
N LYS A 127 -4.81 21.69 12.20
CA LYS A 127 -3.37 21.67 11.95
C LYS A 127 -3.12 22.02 10.50
N PHE A 128 -1.96 22.63 10.20
CA PHE A 128 -1.60 22.88 8.82
C PHE A 128 -1.26 21.55 8.12
N ILE A 129 -1.86 21.32 6.95
CA ILE A 129 -1.67 20.09 6.20
C ILE A 129 -0.95 20.38 4.87
N ILE A 130 0.10 19.65 4.59
CA ILE A 130 0.73 19.58 3.26
C ILE A 130 0.26 18.29 2.62
N ALA A 131 -0.64 18.39 1.64
CA ALA A 131 -1.18 17.27 0.91
C ALA A 131 -0.35 17.02 -0.37
N LEU A 132 0.22 15.83 -0.49
CA LEU A 132 0.98 15.40 -1.66
C LEU A 132 0.20 14.33 -2.41
N GLY A 133 0.18 14.40 -3.73
CA GLY A 133 -0.46 13.38 -4.53
C GLY A 133 -0.02 13.38 -5.99
N ASP A 134 -0.44 12.36 -6.69
CA ASP A 134 -0.18 12.17 -8.10
C ASP A 134 -1.51 11.90 -8.83
N PRO A 135 -2.01 12.85 -9.64
CA PRO A 135 -3.30 12.71 -10.31
C PRO A 135 -3.28 11.65 -11.43
N GLY A 136 -2.09 11.20 -11.83
CA GLY A 136 -1.92 10.10 -12.78
C GLY A 136 -2.16 8.72 -12.18
N GLN A 137 -2.13 8.59 -10.85
CA GLN A 137 -2.36 7.31 -10.17
C GLN A 137 -3.85 6.96 -10.07
N LEU A 138 -4.11 5.70 -9.71
CA LEU A 138 -5.47 5.21 -9.47
C LEU A 138 -6.15 5.97 -8.32
N PRO A 139 -7.44 6.34 -8.49
CA PRO A 139 -8.26 6.85 -7.40
C PRO A 139 -8.59 5.74 -6.39
N PRO A 140 -9.24 6.07 -5.26
CA PRO A 140 -9.80 5.08 -4.34
C PRO A 140 -10.72 4.09 -5.05
N VAL A 141 -10.76 2.84 -4.58
CA VAL A 141 -11.61 1.79 -5.16
C VAL A 141 -13.10 2.17 -5.16
N VAL A 142 -13.53 2.88 -4.12
CA VAL A 142 -14.91 3.38 -3.98
C VAL A 142 -14.95 4.85 -4.35
N ALA A 143 -15.52 5.20 -5.48
CA ALA A 143 -15.55 6.57 -6.00
C ALA A 143 -16.19 7.59 -5.03
N SER A 144 -17.18 7.15 -4.22
CA SER A 144 -17.79 8.02 -3.19
C SER A 144 -16.88 8.34 -2.01
N GLU A 145 -15.72 7.70 -1.93
CA GLU A 145 -14.69 7.97 -0.92
C GLU A 145 -13.61 8.94 -1.40
N ASP A 146 -13.68 9.42 -2.65
CA ASP A 146 -12.74 10.41 -3.17
C ASP A 146 -12.82 11.71 -2.36
N ASN A 147 -11.68 12.20 -1.93
CA ASN A 147 -11.58 13.45 -1.17
C ASN A 147 -11.45 14.71 -2.04
N HIS A 148 -11.32 14.54 -3.36
CA HIS A 148 -11.25 15.60 -4.37
C HIS A 148 -10.12 16.64 -4.15
N VAL A 149 -9.14 16.37 -3.30
CA VAL A 149 -8.04 17.30 -2.98
C VAL A 149 -7.14 17.54 -4.18
N LEU A 150 -7.03 16.55 -5.08
CA LEU A 150 -6.20 16.64 -6.28
C LEU A 150 -6.90 17.26 -7.50
N ASP A 151 -8.21 17.55 -7.41
CA ASP A 151 -8.94 18.14 -8.53
C ASP A 151 -8.50 19.59 -8.81
N ASN A 152 -8.16 20.33 -7.73
CA ASN A 152 -7.68 21.71 -7.82
C ASN A 152 -6.45 21.91 -6.90
N PRO A 153 -5.28 21.41 -7.27
CA PRO A 153 -4.09 21.55 -6.46
C PRO A 153 -3.60 23.01 -6.44
N HIS A 154 -3.05 23.45 -5.31
CA HIS A 154 -2.48 24.80 -5.20
C HIS A 154 -1.22 24.95 -6.05
N VAL A 155 -0.45 23.87 -6.21
CA VAL A 155 0.73 23.81 -7.08
C VAL A 155 0.77 22.46 -7.77
N PHE A 156 1.08 22.48 -9.06
CA PHE A 156 1.26 21.29 -9.86
C PHE A 156 2.69 21.19 -10.38
N LEU A 157 3.42 20.15 -9.95
CA LEU A 157 4.79 19.86 -10.36
C LEU A 157 4.75 19.01 -11.65
N ASP A 158 4.72 19.66 -12.80
CA ASP A 158 4.71 19.03 -14.11
C ASP A 158 6.12 18.75 -14.67
N GLU A 159 7.14 19.40 -14.09
CA GLU A 159 8.54 19.22 -14.45
C GLU A 159 9.09 17.92 -13.87
N ILE A 160 9.59 17.04 -14.73
CA ILE A 160 10.30 15.84 -14.30
C ILE A 160 11.76 16.20 -14.06
N MET A 161 12.31 15.79 -12.91
CA MET A 161 13.71 16.03 -12.56
C MET A 161 14.64 15.38 -13.60
N ARG A 162 15.74 16.07 -13.99
CA ARG A 162 16.69 15.58 -15.01
C ARG A 162 17.17 14.16 -14.70
N GLN A 163 17.56 13.89 -13.45
CA GLN A 163 17.98 12.56 -13.01
C GLN A 163 16.88 11.49 -13.16
N ALA A 164 15.61 11.88 -13.07
CA ALA A 164 14.50 10.96 -13.28
C ALA A 164 14.26 10.67 -14.77
N LEU A 165 14.62 11.56 -15.68
CA LEU A 165 14.51 11.34 -17.12
C LEU A 165 15.48 10.29 -17.66
N ASP A 166 16.56 10.01 -16.94
CA ASP A 166 17.48 8.91 -17.27
C ASP A 166 16.81 7.54 -17.10
N SER A 167 15.74 7.45 -16.29
CA SER A 167 14.96 6.24 -16.11
C SER A 167 13.99 6.00 -17.27
N GLU A 168 14.14 4.86 -17.93
CA GLU A 168 13.22 4.41 -18.98
C GLU A 168 11.81 4.18 -18.44
N ILE A 169 11.68 3.76 -17.17
CA ILE A 169 10.40 3.59 -16.48
C ILE A 169 9.67 4.93 -16.38
N ILE A 170 10.37 6.01 -16.05
CA ILE A 170 9.79 7.34 -15.99
C ILE A 170 9.36 7.81 -17.40
N ARG A 171 10.18 7.60 -18.44
CA ARG A 171 9.78 7.91 -19.83
C ARG A 171 8.55 7.13 -20.27
N LEU A 172 8.48 5.83 -19.93
CA LEU A 172 7.28 5.02 -20.17
C LEU A 172 6.07 5.58 -19.41
N SER A 173 6.23 5.96 -18.16
CA SER A 173 5.15 6.54 -17.36
C SER A 173 4.60 7.84 -17.98
N MET A 174 5.46 8.67 -18.55
CA MET A 174 5.06 9.86 -19.31
C MET A 174 4.27 9.49 -20.56
N HIS A 175 4.75 8.50 -21.33
CA HIS A 175 4.07 7.99 -22.52
C HIS A 175 2.65 7.47 -22.20
N ILE A 176 2.51 6.70 -21.12
CA ILE A 176 1.22 6.19 -20.66
C ILE A 176 0.28 7.35 -20.28
N ARG A 177 0.77 8.28 -19.48
CA ARG A 177 0.00 9.44 -19.00
C ARG A 177 -0.56 10.31 -20.13
N GLU A 178 0.20 10.46 -21.22
CA GLU A 178 -0.23 11.17 -22.41
C GLU A 178 -1.30 10.40 -23.22
N GLY A 179 -1.72 9.24 -22.73
CA GLY A 179 -2.72 8.39 -23.37
C GLY A 179 -2.23 7.71 -24.65
N ARG A 180 -0.90 7.65 -24.83
CA ARG A 180 -0.30 6.94 -25.97
C ARG A 180 -0.38 5.43 -25.75
N PRO A 181 -0.69 4.64 -26.78
CA PRO A 181 -0.78 3.20 -26.63
C PRO A 181 0.60 2.57 -26.35
N LEU A 182 0.64 1.56 -25.49
CA LEU A 182 1.88 0.84 -25.18
C LEU A 182 2.54 0.23 -26.42
N SER A 183 1.75 -0.12 -27.45
CA SER A 183 2.27 -0.61 -28.75
C SER A 183 3.15 0.38 -29.49
N ALA A 184 2.97 1.67 -29.22
CA ALA A 184 3.78 2.73 -29.83
C ALA A 184 5.03 3.06 -28.98
N TYR A 185 5.19 2.47 -27.81
CA TYR A 185 6.38 2.66 -27.00
C TYR A 185 7.52 1.77 -27.50
N GLN A 186 8.64 2.38 -27.83
CA GLN A 186 9.87 1.67 -28.17
C GLN A 186 10.80 1.72 -26.98
N ALA A 187 11.08 0.56 -26.39
CA ALA A 187 12.05 0.43 -25.31
C ALA A 187 13.46 0.67 -25.87
N GLU A 188 14.16 1.64 -25.33
CA GLU A 188 15.51 2.02 -25.76
C GLU A 188 16.60 1.41 -24.88
N GLY A 189 16.23 0.84 -23.74
CA GLY A 189 17.12 0.30 -22.72
C GLY A 189 16.73 -1.09 -22.24
N ALA A 190 17.37 -1.51 -21.16
CA ALA A 190 17.12 -2.82 -20.52
C ALA A 190 16.18 -2.72 -19.30
N GLN A 191 15.65 -1.53 -19.02
CA GLN A 191 14.80 -1.34 -17.84
C GLN A 191 13.34 -1.74 -18.09
N VAL A 192 12.85 -1.55 -19.32
CA VAL A 192 11.46 -1.83 -19.71
C VAL A 192 11.42 -2.89 -20.79
N GLN A 193 10.58 -3.90 -20.60
CA GLN A 193 10.29 -4.92 -21.60
C GLN A 193 8.78 -5.13 -21.68
N ILE A 194 8.24 -5.17 -22.90
CA ILE A 194 6.80 -5.36 -23.14
C ILE A 194 6.63 -6.61 -24.00
N TYR A 195 5.85 -7.56 -23.52
CA TYR A 195 5.59 -8.84 -24.15
C TYR A 195 4.11 -9.05 -24.43
N LYS A 196 3.79 -9.95 -25.35
CA LYS A 196 2.43 -10.40 -25.60
C LYS A 196 2.00 -11.45 -24.57
N PRO A 197 0.69 -11.70 -24.40
CA PRO A 197 0.20 -12.68 -23.43
C PRO A 197 0.78 -14.09 -23.65
N ASN A 198 1.02 -14.50 -24.89
CA ASN A 198 1.57 -15.81 -25.23
C ASN A 198 3.05 -15.96 -24.88
N ASP A 199 3.75 -14.87 -24.61
CA ASP A 199 5.16 -14.86 -24.22
C ASP A 199 5.32 -14.97 -22.70
N PHE A 200 4.21 -14.95 -21.95
CA PHE A 200 4.24 -15.08 -20.49
C PHE A 200 4.83 -16.43 -20.07
N THR A 201 5.82 -16.38 -19.20
CA THR A 201 6.48 -17.57 -18.67
C THR A 201 6.58 -17.54 -17.15
N ILE A 202 6.65 -18.70 -16.55
CA ILE A 202 6.90 -18.82 -15.11
C ILE A 202 8.27 -18.25 -14.71
N GLY A 203 9.24 -18.26 -15.61
CA GLY A 203 10.54 -17.63 -15.42
C GLY A 203 10.43 -16.13 -15.15
N MET A 204 9.49 -15.44 -15.78
CA MET A 204 9.22 -14.01 -15.50
C MET A 204 8.64 -13.81 -14.08
N CYS A 205 7.79 -14.75 -13.62
CA CYS A 205 7.26 -14.72 -12.26
C CYS A 205 8.37 -14.88 -11.20
N ASN A 206 9.32 -15.79 -11.46
CA ASN A 206 10.44 -16.04 -10.56
C ASN A 206 11.49 -14.94 -10.59
N TRP A 207 11.58 -14.19 -11.69
CA TRP A 207 12.49 -13.07 -11.84
C TRP A 207 12.03 -11.82 -11.07
N ALA A 208 10.71 -11.61 -10.97
CA ALA A 208 10.14 -10.39 -10.36
C ALA A 208 10.21 -10.41 -8.83
N ASP A 209 10.57 -9.30 -8.24
CA ASP A 209 10.44 -9.10 -6.79
C ASP A 209 8.95 -8.96 -6.40
N GLN A 210 8.13 -8.42 -7.32
CA GLN A 210 6.69 -8.36 -7.15
C GLN A 210 5.96 -8.52 -8.49
N ILE A 211 4.91 -9.34 -8.48
CA ILE A 211 3.97 -9.47 -9.59
C ILE A 211 2.75 -8.62 -9.28
N ILE A 212 2.32 -7.81 -10.25
CA ILE A 212 1.14 -6.94 -10.15
C ILE A 212 0.16 -7.32 -11.26
N CYS A 213 -1.13 -7.32 -10.96
CA CYS A 213 -2.20 -7.57 -11.93
C CYS A 213 -3.37 -6.61 -11.72
N SER A 214 -4.35 -6.64 -12.65
CA SER A 214 -5.52 -5.75 -12.61
C SER A 214 -6.62 -6.28 -11.69
N THR A 215 -6.89 -7.60 -11.74
CA THR A 215 -8.07 -8.22 -11.11
C THR A 215 -7.72 -9.21 -10.01
N ASN A 216 -8.69 -9.48 -9.11
CA ASN A 216 -8.51 -10.50 -8.08
C ASN A 216 -8.45 -11.91 -8.66
N ASP A 217 -9.19 -12.21 -9.72
CA ASP A 217 -9.18 -13.53 -10.36
C ASP A 217 -7.79 -13.84 -10.93
N LYS A 218 -7.18 -12.87 -11.62
CA LYS A 218 -5.81 -13.01 -12.13
C LYS A 218 -4.81 -13.15 -10.98
N ARG A 219 -4.96 -12.40 -9.92
CA ARG A 219 -4.12 -12.52 -8.71
C ARG A 219 -4.17 -13.95 -8.15
N VAL A 220 -5.36 -14.52 -7.99
CA VAL A 220 -5.53 -15.89 -7.49
C VAL A 220 -4.87 -16.89 -8.45
N ALA A 221 -5.12 -16.77 -9.76
CA ALA A 221 -4.55 -17.66 -10.77
C ALA A 221 -3.03 -17.62 -10.80
N ILE A 222 -2.41 -16.43 -10.74
CA ILE A 222 -0.95 -16.30 -10.74
C ILE A 222 -0.34 -16.83 -9.43
N ASN A 223 -0.93 -16.53 -8.28
CA ASN A 223 -0.47 -17.07 -7.00
C ASN A 223 -0.47 -18.61 -7.01
N LYS A 224 -1.54 -19.21 -7.54
CA LYS A 224 -1.64 -20.66 -7.71
C LYS A 224 -0.54 -21.19 -8.62
N LEU A 225 -0.37 -20.61 -9.81
CA LEU A 225 0.65 -20.99 -10.78
C LEU A 225 2.08 -20.93 -10.20
N VAL A 226 2.41 -19.89 -9.46
CA VAL A 226 3.74 -19.74 -8.83
C VAL A 226 3.95 -20.83 -7.78
N ARG A 227 2.94 -21.13 -6.97
CA ARG A 227 3.02 -22.17 -5.93
C ARG A 227 3.13 -23.57 -6.52
N GLU A 228 2.36 -23.89 -7.56
CA GLU A 228 2.46 -25.14 -8.31
C GLU A 228 3.87 -25.32 -8.89
N ASN A 229 4.44 -24.27 -9.48
CA ASN A 229 5.81 -24.33 -10.00
C ASN A 229 6.87 -24.56 -8.90
N LYS A 230 6.62 -24.10 -7.67
CA LYS A 230 7.47 -24.37 -6.51
C LYS A 230 7.27 -25.77 -5.92
N GLY A 231 6.30 -26.54 -6.42
CA GLY A 231 5.91 -27.83 -5.85
C GLY A 231 5.22 -27.73 -4.49
N PHE A 232 4.66 -26.57 -4.16
CA PHE A 232 3.95 -26.36 -2.90
C PHE A 232 2.56 -26.98 -2.95
N PRO A 233 2.08 -27.58 -1.85
CA PRO A 233 0.73 -28.14 -1.76
C PRO A 233 -0.33 -27.04 -1.78
N ASP A 234 -1.61 -27.40 -1.84
CA ASP A 234 -2.72 -26.43 -1.86
C ASP A 234 -2.89 -25.63 -0.56
N TYR A 235 -2.19 -25.99 0.51
CA TYR A 235 -2.19 -25.27 1.79
C TYR A 235 -0.92 -24.46 2.00
N PRO A 236 -0.95 -23.40 2.81
CA PRO A 236 0.22 -22.56 3.10
C PRO A 236 1.31 -23.37 3.80
N VAL A 237 2.53 -23.21 3.30
CA VAL A 237 3.72 -23.88 3.82
C VAL A 237 4.82 -22.87 4.07
N GLU A 238 5.83 -23.28 4.82
CA GLU A 238 7.04 -22.50 4.97
C GLU A 238 7.67 -22.08 3.64
N GLY A 239 8.15 -20.85 3.58
CA GLY A 239 8.66 -20.23 2.37
C GLY A 239 7.57 -19.63 1.47
N ASP A 240 6.28 -19.81 1.79
CA ASP A 240 5.22 -19.10 1.10
C ASP A 240 5.31 -17.60 1.32
N ARG A 241 5.16 -16.84 0.26
CA ARG A 241 5.01 -15.39 0.35
C ARG A 241 3.57 -15.05 0.68
N ILE A 242 3.38 -14.35 1.77
CA ILE A 242 2.06 -13.99 2.31
C ILE A 242 1.91 -12.49 2.46
N ILE A 243 0.67 -12.01 2.43
CA ILE A 243 0.32 -10.61 2.61
C ILE A 243 -0.81 -10.46 3.62
N SER A 244 -0.66 -9.55 4.57
CA SER A 244 -1.72 -9.17 5.50
C SER A 244 -2.78 -8.33 4.80
N LEU A 245 -4.06 -8.62 5.05
CA LEU A 245 -5.19 -7.94 4.43
C LEU A 245 -5.82 -6.87 5.32
N SER A 246 -5.40 -6.79 6.59
CA SER A 246 -5.95 -5.86 7.57
C SER A 246 -4.85 -5.25 8.44
N ASN A 247 -5.22 -4.18 9.18
CA ASN A 247 -4.29 -3.51 10.09
C ASN A 247 -4.45 -4.09 11.50
N HIS A 248 -3.34 -4.46 12.13
CA HIS A 248 -3.27 -4.97 13.49
C HIS A 248 -2.25 -4.14 14.28
N TRP A 249 -2.68 -2.98 14.73
CA TRP A 249 -1.82 -1.94 15.31
C TRP A 249 -1.16 -2.32 16.64
N GLU A 250 -1.75 -3.26 17.33
CA GLU A 250 -1.27 -3.79 18.63
C GLU A 250 -0.37 -5.02 18.46
N PHE A 251 -0.30 -5.58 17.25
CA PHE A 251 0.54 -6.74 16.97
C PHE A 251 1.84 -6.28 16.32
N PHE A 252 2.92 -6.40 17.07
CA PHE A 252 4.24 -5.93 16.65
C PHE A 252 5.17 -7.09 16.33
N SER A 253 6.15 -6.81 15.46
CA SER A 253 7.31 -7.67 15.25
C SER A 253 8.12 -7.83 16.54
N ASN A 254 9.00 -8.83 16.58
CA ASN A 254 9.75 -9.17 17.79
C ASN A 254 10.60 -8.03 18.34
N SER A 255 11.16 -7.17 17.49
CA SER A 255 11.87 -5.96 17.92
C SER A 255 10.96 -4.85 18.46
N GLY A 256 9.65 -4.98 18.27
CA GLY A 256 8.68 -3.91 18.55
C GLY A 256 8.67 -2.77 17.52
N THR A 257 9.44 -2.90 16.44
CA THR A 257 9.60 -1.82 15.44
C THR A 257 8.40 -1.71 14.49
N TRP A 258 7.91 -2.86 14.01
CA TRP A 258 6.91 -2.91 12.95
C TRP A 258 5.54 -3.37 13.48
N PRO A 259 4.48 -2.57 13.37
CA PRO A 259 3.13 -3.10 13.55
C PRO A 259 2.71 -3.91 12.32
N LEU A 260 1.95 -4.97 12.52
CA LEU A 260 1.38 -5.75 11.43
C LEU A 260 0.28 -4.95 10.73
N THR A 261 0.51 -4.57 9.49
CA THR A 261 -0.38 -3.65 8.76
C THR A 261 -0.89 -4.24 7.46
N ASN A 262 -2.01 -3.71 6.98
CA ASN A 262 -2.53 -4.05 5.66
C ASN A 262 -1.50 -3.76 4.57
N GLY A 263 -1.25 -4.77 3.73
CA GLY A 263 -0.25 -4.70 2.67
C GLY A 263 1.16 -5.12 3.12
N ALA A 264 1.39 -5.46 4.39
CA ALA A 264 2.65 -6.06 4.82
C ALA A 264 2.84 -7.42 4.15
N ILE A 265 3.92 -7.56 3.37
CA ILE A 265 4.28 -8.78 2.66
C ILE A 265 5.50 -9.38 3.34
N GLY A 266 5.41 -10.65 3.67
CA GLY A 266 6.50 -11.39 4.29
C GLY A 266 6.56 -12.83 3.83
N THR A 267 7.50 -13.59 4.39
CA THR A 267 7.65 -15.01 4.13
C THR A 267 7.18 -15.81 5.33
N LEU A 268 6.33 -16.81 5.09
CA LEU A 268 5.87 -17.73 6.11
C LEU A 268 7.05 -18.56 6.62
N GLY A 269 7.28 -18.53 7.92
CA GLY A 269 8.41 -19.18 8.57
C GLY A 269 8.02 -20.47 9.30
N TYR A 270 9.02 -21.13 9.86
CA TYR A 270 8.86 -22.32 10.71
C TYR A 270 8.11 -22.01 12.02
N ASN A 271 7.74 -23.07 12.71
CA ASN A 271 7.08 -23.09 14.01
C ASN A 271 5.62 -22.64 13.95
N TYR A 272 4.82 -23.43 13.29
CA TYR A 272 3.37 -23.30 13.40
C TYR A 272 2.77 -24.52 14.10
N PHE A 273 1.75 -24.28 14.89
CA PHE A 273 0.87 -25.33 15.34
C PHE A 273 -0.57 -24.99 14.95
N GLU A 274 -1.32 -26.04 14.74
CA GLU A 274 -2.73 -25.93 14.39
C GLU A 274 -3.58 -26.08 15.65
N LYS A 275 -4.44 -25.10 15.91
CA LYS A 275 -5.38 -25.15 17.00
C LYS A 275 -6.77 -25.49 16.48
N VAL A 276 -7.30 -26.61 16.96
CA VAL A 276 -8.60 -27.15 16.56
C VAL A 276 -9.65 -26.84 17.60
N TYR A 277 -10.75 -26.21 17.22
CA TYR A 277 -11.85 -25.88 18.12
C TYR A 277 -12.97 -26.93 18.03
N PRO A 278 -13.58 -27.33 19.18
CA PRO A 278 -14.57 -28.39 19.20
C PRO A 278 -15.91 -27.97 18.58
N PRO A 279 -16.68 -28.91 17.97
CA PRO A 279 -17.93 -28.64 17.24
C PRO A 279 -19.03 -27.95 18.03
N ARG A 280 -19.04 -28.03 19.36
CA ARG A 280 -20.04 -27.36 20.21
C ARG A 280 -20.09 -25.85 20.10
N PHE A 281 -19.04 -25.24 19.54
CA PHE A 281 -18.93 -23.79 19.34
C PHE A 281 -19.11 -23.39 17.88
N ILE A 282 -19.06 -24.33 16.95
CA ILE A 282 -19.06 -24.13 15.50
C ILE A 282 -19.98 -25.12 14.80
N HIS A 283 -20.71 -24.67 13.79
CA HIS A 283 -21.78 -25.46 13.14
C HIS A 283 -21.24 -26.60 12.24
N GLU A 284 -20.07 -26.51 11.65
CA GLU A 284 -19.59 -27.41 10.61
C GLU A 284 -18.20 -28.02 10.94
N GLY A 285 -18.03 -28.62 12.12
CA GLY A 285 -16.84 -29.42 12.37
C GLY A 285 -15.67 -28.66 12.98
N LYS A 286 -14.45 -29.06 12.65
CA LYS A 286 -13.23 -28.51 13.25
C LYS A 286 -12.75 -27.31 12.48
N ILE A 287 -12.42 -26.20 13.15
CA ILE A 287 -11.74 -25.07 12.55
C ILE A 287 -10.27 -25.11 12.93
N ASN A 288 -9.46 -24.95 11.92
CA ASN A 288 -8.02 -24.93 12.04
C ASN A 288 -7.54 -23.49 11.99
N ILE A 289 -7.03 -22.99 13.11
CA ILE A 289 -6.25 -21.75 13.13
C ILE A 289 -4.79 -22.12 13.14
N LEU A 290 -4.08 -21.64 12.13
CA LEU A 290 -2.66 -21.82 12.01
C LEU A 290 -1.95 -20.69 12.76
N TYR A 291 -1.17 -21.03 13.78
CA TYR A 291 -0.27 -20.08 14.44
C TYR A 291 1.09 -20.15 13.75
N ALA A 292 1.47 -19.09 13.07
CA ALA A 292 2.64 -19.08 12.22
C ALA A 292 3.56 -17.87 12.48
N ASN A 293 4.79 -17.98 12.05
CA ASN A 293 5.73 -16.87 12.03
C ASN A 293 5.77 -16.27 10.62
N MET A 294 6.04 -14.98 10.51
CA MET A 294 6.24 -14.28 9.26
C MET A 294 7.52 -13.44 9.32
N ALA A 295 8.49 -13.78 8.50
CA ALA A 295 9.65 -12.92 8.27
C ALA A 295 9.22 -11.69 7.47
N PHE A 296 9.55 -10.50 7.96
CA PHE A 296 9.14 -9.22 7.41
C PHE A 296 10.29 -8.22 7.54
N GLU A 297 10.78 -7.71 6.42
CA GLU A 297 11.99 -6.88 6.38
C GLU A 297 13.16 -7.62 7.08
N ASP A 298 13.80 -6.98 8.05
CA ASP A 298 14.88 -7.53 8.89
C ASP A 298 14.40 -8.10 10.25
N ASP A 299 13.09 -8.34 10.40
CA ASP A 299 12.45 -8.74 11.65
C ASP A 299 11.45 -9.89 11.44
N VAL A 300 10.83 -10.36 12.49
CA VAL A 300 9.89 -11.48 12.47
C VAL A 300 8.65 -11.13 13.31
N PHE A 301 7.47 -11.42 12.76
CA PHE A 301 6.25 -11.56 13.55
C PHE A 301 6.12 -13.02 13.96
N THR A 302 5.87 -13.27 15.25
CA THR A 302 5.74 -14.62 15.78
C THR A 302 4.33 -14.91 16.26
N MET A 303 3.91 -16.17 16.15
CA MET A 303 2.64 -16.65 16.67
C MET A 303 1.40 -15.92 16.12
N ILE A 304 1.42 -15.60 14.83
CA ILE A 304 0.29 -14.96 14.14
C ILE A 304 -0.84 -16.00 14.01
N PRO A 305 -2.05 -15.76 14.55
CA PRO A 305 -3.20 -16.63 14.30
C PRO A 305 -3.77 -16.35 12.90
N ILE A 306 -3.70 -17.32 12.03
CA ILE A 306 -4.10 -17.21 10.62
C ILE A 306 -5.29 -18.13 10.35
N ASP A 307 -6.32 -17.61 9.68
CA ASP A 307 -7.43 -18.43 9.17
C ASP A 307 -6.95 -19.24 7.96
N TYR A 308 -6.78 -20.53 8.17
CA TYR A 308 -6.32 -21.47 7.17
C TYR A 308 -7.28 -21.58 5.98
N GLN A 309 -8.60 -21.63 6.25
CA GLN A 309 -9.61 -21.75 5.21
C GLN A 309 -9.62 -20.49 4.32
N TYR A 310 -9.40 -19.32 4.91
CA TYR A 310 -9.37 -18.07 4.16
C TYR A 310 -8.29 -18.07 3.07
N PHE A 311 -7.13 -18.65 3.33
CA PHE A 311 -6.08 -18.81 2.32
C PHE A 311 -6.57 -19.57 1.09
N GLN A 312 -7.34 -20.63 1.29
CA GLN A 312 -7.79 -21.52 0.23
C GLN A 312 -9.00 -20.98 -0.52
N THR A 313 -9.97 -20.44 0.19
CA THR A 313 -11.31 -20.14 -0.36
C THR A 313 -11.60 -18.66 -0.47
N GLY A 314 -10.86 -17.80 0.22
CA GLY A 314 -11.19 -16.39 0.40
C GLY A 314 -12.43 -16.13 1.27
N VAL A 315 -12.96 -17.18 1.93
CA VAL A 315 -14.10 -17.12 2.82
C VAL A 315 -13.65 -17.44 4.25
N PRO A 316 -13.96 -16.58 5.24
CA PRO A 316 -13.59 -16.86 6.63
C PRO A 316 -14.16 -18.18 7.12
N ALA A 317 -13.36 -18.95 7.85
CA ALA A 317 -13.76 -20.20 8.46
C ALA A 317 -14.83 -20.01 9.56
N LEU A 318 -14.82 -18.84 10.21
CA LEU A 318 -15.71 -18.49 11.30
C LEU A 318 -16.70 -17.40 10.90
N THR A 319 -17.99 -17.67 11.08
CA THR A 319 -19.02 -16.64 10.98
C THR A 319 -18.92 -15.63 12.14
N PRO A 320 -19.44 -14.41 11.99
CA PRO A 320 -19.48 -13.43 13.09
C PRO A 320 -20.13 -13.96 14.37
N THR A 321 -21.13 -14.84 14.24
CA THR A 321 -21.82 -15.45 15.40
C THR A 321 -20.93 -16.45 16.13
N GLU A 322 -20.18 -17.26 15.39
CA GLU A 322 -19.23 -18.23 15.98
C GLU A 322 -18.06 -17.53 16.64
N LEU A 323 -17.49 -16.49 16.00
CA LEU A 323 -16.48 -15.63 16.61
C LEU A 323 -16.97 -15.06 17.94
N TYR A 324 -18.20 -14.56 18.00
CA TYR A 324 -18.80 -14.03 19.22
C TYR A 324 -18.96 -15.13 20.29
N ARG A 325 -19.45 -16.31 19.94
CA ARG A 325 -19.61 -17.43 20.88
C ARG A 325 -18.28 -17.89 21.44
N LEU A 326 -17.25 -18.07 20.60
CA LEU A 326 -15.91 -18.45 20.99
C LEU A 326 -15.28 -17.41 21.94
N SER A 327 -15.41 -16.13 21.60
CA SER A 327 -14.87 -15.04 22.43
C SER A 327 -15.49 -14.94 23.83
N ARG A 328 -16.69 -15.49 24.02
CA ARG A 328 -17.41 -15.52 25.32
C ARG A 328 -17.26 -16.85 26.04
N SER A 329 -16.67 -17.84 25.42
CA SER A 329 -16.43 -19.15 26.01
C SER A 329 -15.23 -19.14 26.95
N LYS A 330 -15.07 -20.22 27.72
CA LYS A 330 -13.85 -20.46 28.56
C LYS A 330 -12.69 -21.05 27.73
N VAL A 331 -12.88 -21.18 26.39
CA VAL A 331 -11.84 -21.67 25.51
C VAL A 331 -10.85 -20.55 25.27
N ASP A 332 -9.56 -20.85 25.36
CA ASP A 332 -8.50 -19.92 24.94
C ASP A 332 -8.60 -19.71 23.44
N PHE A 333 -9.21 -18.60 23.06
CA PHE A 333 -9.50 -18.24 21.68
C PHE A 333 -8.94 -16.87 21.34
N GLU A 334 -8.15 -16.83 20.29
CA GLU A 334 -7.72 -15.62 19.62
C GLU A 334 -8.31 -15.60 18.20
N ALA A 335 -8.98 -14.49 17.85
CA ALA A 335 -9.54 -14.36 16.52
C ALA A 335 -8.42 -14.31 15.46
N PRO A 336 -8.53 -15.06 14.36
CA PRO A 336 -7.49 -15.10 13.35
C PRO A 336 -7.37 -13.76 12.60
N TYR A 337 -6.24 -13.58 11.93
CA TYR A 337 -5.94 -12.47 11.06
C TYR A 337 -6.09 -12.89 9.61
N ASP A 338 -6.50 -11.93 8.76
CA ASP A 338 -6.74 -12.17 7.35
C ASP A 338 -5.45 -12.09 6.55
N PHE A 339 -5.03 -13.21 5.98
CA PHE A 339 -3.88 -13.31 5.11
C PHE A 339 -4.24 -13.98 3.78
N THR A 340 -3.45 -13.72 2.76
CA THR A 340 -3.47 -14.46 1.49
C THR A 340 -2.08 -14.54 0.90
N TYR A 341 -1.92 -15.28 -0.20
CA TYR A 341 -0.64 -15.36 -0.91
C TYR A 341 -0.26 -14.02 -1.53
N GLY A 342 1.02 -13.66 -1.40
CA GLY A 342 1.57 -12.36 -1.76
C GLY A 342 2.52 -12.36 -2.97
N TYR A 343 2.61 -13.45 -3.74
CA TYR A 343 3.45 -13.48 -4.95
C TYR A 343 2.94 -12.52 -6.01
N CYS A 344 1.63 -12.50 -6.22
CA CYS A 344 0.93 -11.55 -7.07
C CYS A 344 -0.08 -10.75 -6.24
N ILE A 345 -0.12 -9.44 -6.45
CA ILE A 345 -1.07 -8.52 -5.82
C ILE A 345 -1.78 -7.66 -6.87
N THR A 346 -2.94 -7.11 -6.53
CA THR A 346 -3.60 -6.16 -7.42
C THR A 346 -2.90 -4.81 -7.46
N CYS A 347 -3.04 -4.08 -8.55
CA CYS A 347 -2.46 -2.74 -8.71
C CYS A 347 -2.88 -1.78 -7.57
N HIS A 348 -4.13 -1.82 -7.13
CA HIS A 348 -4.57 -1.04 -5.97
C HIS A 348 -3.80 -1.37 -4.68
N LYS A 349 -3.52 -2.67 -4.46
CA LYS A 349 -2.73 -3.10 -3.29
C LYS A 349 -1.25 -2.72 -3.38
N SER A 350 -0.74 -2.41 -4.57
CA SER A 350 0.65 -1.98 -4.78
C SER A 350 0.88 -0.49 -4.52
N GLN A 351 -0.18 0.32 -4.41
CA GLN A 351 -0.06 1.75 -4.15
C GLN A 351 0.70 2.02 -2.84
N GLY A 352 1.56 3.03 -2.85
CA GLY A 352 2.45 3.36 -1.74
C GLY A 352 3.63 2.41 -1.55
N SER A 353 3.81 1.42 -2.43
CA SER A 353 4.95 0.49 -2.43
C SER A 353 5.79 0.63 -3.69
N GLN A 354 7.04 0.15 -3.64
CA GLN A 354 7.95 0.12 -4.77
C GLN A 354 8.87 -1.11 -4.65
N TRP A 355 9.26 -1.69 -5.78
CA TRP A 355 10.16 -2.84 -5.87
C TRP A 355 11.14 -2.66 -7.01
N ASP A 356 12.32 -3.26 -6.91
CA ASP A 356 13.33 -3.10 -7.95
C ASP A 356 12.88 -3.71 -9.27
N LYS A 357 12.31 -4.92 -9.23
CA LYS A 357 11.85 -5.66 -10.42
C LYS A 357 10.36 -5.96 -10.32
N VAL A 358 9.59 -5.41 -11.23
CA VAL A 358 8.14 -5.62 -11.29
C VAL A 358 7.75 -6.33 -12.57
N LEU A 359 6.93 -7.37 -12.43
CA LEU A 359 6.17 -7.97 -13.52
C LEU A 359 4.72 -7.50 -13.43
N PHE A 360 4.28 -6.73 -14.42
CA PHE A 360 2.90 -6.31 -14.52
C PHE A 360 2.15 -7.13 -15.59
N VAL A 361 1.08 -7.81 -15.17
CA VAL A 361 0.21 -8.58 -16.07
C VAL A 361 -1.04 -7.75 -16.34
N GLU A 362 -1.08 -7.14 -17.51
CA GLU A 362 -2.17 -6.28 -17.98
C GLU A 362 -3.24 -7.13 -18.65
N GLU A 363 -4.50 -6.95 -18.26
CA GLU A 363 -5.63 -7.79 -18.69
C GLU A 363 -6.61 -7.08 -19.64
N GLY A 364 -6.32 -5.84 -20.04
CA GLY A 364 -7.26 -5.00 -20.78
C GLY A 364 -8.40 -4.43 -19.92
N PHE A 365 -8.26 -4.48 -18.60
CA PHE A 365 -9.24 -3.97 -17.63
C PHE A 365 -8.60 -2.90 -16.73
N PRO A 366 -9.32 -1.84 -16.30
CA PRO A 366 -10.72 -1.52 -16.63
C PRO A 366 -10.90 -1.06 -18.08
N TYR A 367 -12.14 -1.18 -18.59
CA TYR A 367 -12.45 -0.78 -19.97
C TYR A 367 -12.51 0.73 -20.16
N GLU A 368 -12.78 1.49 -19.11
CA GLU A 368 -12.75 2.95 -19.16
C GLU A 368 -11.32 3.44 -19.39
N ARG A 369 -11.13 4.19 -20.48
CA ARG A 369 -9.80 4.63 -20.94
C ARG A 369 -9.00 5.39 -19.86
N LYS A 370 -9.65 6.29 -19.13
CA LYS A 370 -9.00 7.08 -18.07
C LYS A 370 -8.48 6.18 -16.95
N LEU A 371 -9.35 5.32 -16.41
CA LEU A 371 -8.98 4.39 -15.34
C LEU A 371 -7.92 3.38 -15.78
N ARG A 372 -8.00 2.90 -17.03
CA ARG A 372 -6.96 2.02 -17.58
C ARG A 372 -5.61 2.74 -17.68
N THR A 373 -5.58 3.99 -18.14
CA THR A 373 -4.37 4.80 -18.17
C THR A 373 -3.77 4.98 -16.77
N GLN A 374 -4.62 5.29 -15.78
CA GLN A 374 -4.20 5.43 -14.39
C GLN A 374 -3.68 4.10 -13.81
N LEU A 375 -4.31 2.97 -14.16
CA LEU A 375 -3.87 1.64 -13.73
C LEU A 375 -2.49 1.31 -14.31
N LEU A 376 -2.30 1.49 -15.61
CA LEU A 376 -1.02 1.28 -16.29
C LEU A 376 0.08 2.18 -15.70
N TYR A 377 -0.21 3.45 -15.51
CA TYR A 377 0.70 4.41 -14.90
C TYR A 377 1.06 4.02 -13.47
N THR A 378 0.06 3.66 -12.65
CA THR A 378 0.28 3.23 -11.27
C THR A 378 1.16 1.99 -11.23
N ALA A 379 0.86 0.97 -12.02
CA ALA A 379 1.65 -0.26 -12.07
C ALA A 379 3.09 -0.02 -12.54
N ALA A 380 3.28 0.78 -13.60
CA ALA A 380 4.61 1.11 -14.11
C ALA A 380 5.47 1.82 -13.07
N THR A 381 4.90 2.77 -12.34
CA THR A 381 5.62 3.54 -11.31
C THR A 381 5.92 2.75 -10.04
N ARG A 382 5.51 1.49 -9.95
CA ARG A 382 5.90 0.58 -8.84
C ARG A 382 7.29 -0.01 -9.02
N ALA A 383 7.82 -0.03 -10.24
CA ALA A 383 9.17 -0.50 -10.51
C ALA A 383 10.21 0.61 -10.23
N ALA A 384 11.28 0.26 -9.53
CA ALA A 384 12.41 1.14 -9.29
C ALA A 384 13.49 0.97 -10.37
N GLU A 385 13.83 -0.27 -10.74
CA GLU A 385 14.94 -0.57 -11.64
C GLU A 385 14.50 -1.22 -12.95
N LYS A 386 13.60 -2.22 -12.89
CA LYS A 386 13.20 -3.00 -14.06
C LYS A 386 11.71 -3.32 -14.07
N LEU A 387 11.11 -3.20 -15.24
CA LEU A 387 9.69 -3.44 -15.47
C LEU A 387 9.49 -4.37 -16.66
N VAL A 388 8.77 -5.45 -16.43
CA VAL A 388 8.24 -6.31 -17.49
C VAL A 388 6.72 -6.15 -17.53
N ILE A 389 6.17 -5.89 -18.70
CA ILE A 389 4.72 -5.79 -18.91
C ILE A 389 4.28 -6.92 -19.85
N ILE A 390 3.34 -7.73 -19.39
CA ILE A 390 2.58 -8.64 -20.25
C ILE A 390 1.30 -7.91 -20.63
N ARG A 391 1.17 -7.60 -21.91
CA ARG A 391 0.11 -6.74 -22.40
C ARG A 391 -0.91 -7.51 -23.22
N LYS A 392 -2.20 -7.31 -22.93
CA LYS A 392 -3.29 -7.73 -23.79
C LYS A 392 -3.54 -6.61 -24.83
N ASP A 393 -3.51 -6.95 -26.12
CA ASP A 393 -3.77 -6.01 -27.21
C ASP A 393 -5.19 -5.43 -27.21
#